data_7324de031fc606bcbf79376d6d436f16
#
_entry.id   7324de031fc606bcbf79376d6d436f16
#
_cell.length_a   1.000
_cell.length_b   1.000
_cell.length_c   1.000
_cell.angle_alpha   90.00
_cell.angle_beta   90.00
_cell.angle_gamma   90.00
#
_symmetry.space_group_name_H-M   'P 1'
#
loop_
_entity.id
_entity.type
_entity.pdbx_description
1 polymer ?
#
loop_
_entity_poly.entity_id
_entity_poly.type
_entity_poly.pdbx_seq_one_letter_code
_entity_poly.pdbx_strand_id
1 'polypeptide(L)'
;GKVTQISSHSSPANDFTYDKLGEMEAKLGFTTKAPETFSSGFCFSTGVPVERSDMDEASNVVQKGEEVNLTYKKSGMPDIHLSVSNMENYGESGNPGQAFDHNGITVMYRADQYLFVPPDYQVSEEEQARADAGELFVSYGTDQVENQVIKGVTWTDGGISYSMITFDSSLTPEEMVQMAGEVIDNQ
;
A
#
# COMPACT_ATOMS: atom_id res chain seq x y z
N GLY A 1 -2.46 -21.83 8.21
CA GLY A 1 -2.65 -21.11 9.49
C GLY A 1 -3.07 -19.68 9.22
N LYS A 2 -3.66 -19.02 10.18
CA LYS A 2 -4.00 -17.60 10.07
C LYS A 2 -2.71 -16.78 10.15
N VAL A 3 -2.51 -15.85 9.19
CA VAL A 3 -1.38 -14.92 9.24
C VAL A 3 -1.62 -13.93 10.37
N THR A 4 -0.66 -13.80 11.26
CA THR A 4 -0.72 -12.90 12.43
C THR A 4 0.46 -11.95 12.49
N GLN A 5 1.52 -12.21 11.71
CA GLN A 5 2.71 -11.40 11.66
C GLN A 5 3.25 -11.33 10.25
N ILE A 6 3.62 -10.12 9.82
CA ILE A 6 4.29 -9.86 8.56
C ILE A 6 5.70 -9.35 8.87
N SER A 7 6.70 -9.96 8.25
CA SER A 7 8.07 -9.49 8.29
C SER A 7 8.51 -9.06 6.90
N SER A 8 9.05 -7.86 6.79
CA SER A 8 9.58 -7.34 5.54
C SER A 8 11.02 -6.88 5.74
N HIS A 9 11.86 -7.08 4.72
CA HIS A 9 13.24 -6.63 4.71
C HIS A 9 13.55 -5.91 3.41
N SER A 10 13.99 -4.67 3.51
CA SER A 10 14.48 -3.87 2.38
C SER A 10 15.87 -3.33 2.68
N SER A 11 16.66 -3.11 1.63
CA SER A 11 17.97 -2.46 1.73
C SER A 11 17.99 -1.21 0.86
N PRO A 12 18.28 -0.02 1.43
CA PRO A 12 18.41 1.23 0.65
C PRO A 12 19.44 1.16 -0.47
N ALA A 13 20.45 0.27 -0.34
CA ALA A 13 21.44 0.04 -1.39
C ALA A 13 20.88 -0.58 -2.67
N ASN A 14 19.64 -1.09 -2.63
CA ASN A 14 18.94 -1.70 -3.76
C ASN A 14 17.89 -0.78 -4.40
N ASP A 15 17.80 0.47 -3.98
CA ASP A 15 16.91 1.45 -4.59
C ASP A 15 17.24 1.62 -6.07
N PHE A 16 16.20 1.76 -6.89
CA PHE A 16 16.37 1.88 -8.33
C PHE A 16 15.47 2.97 -8.95
N THR A 17 15.87 3.43 -10.13
CA THR A 17 15.13 4.37 -10.97
C THR A 17 14.34 3.63 -12.04
N TYR A 18 13.41 4.32 -12.72
CA TYR A 18 12.50 3.71 -13.69
C TYR A 18 13.20 2.95 -14.82
N ASP A 19 14.35 3.44 -15.29
CA ASP A 19 15.15 2.79 -16.33
C ASP A 19 15.68 1.40 -15.92
N LYS A 20 15.70 1.11 -14.61
CA LYS A 20 16.07 -0.20 -14.05
C LYS A 20 14.89 -1.10 -13.72
N LEU A 21 13.65 -0.62 -13.90
CA LEU A 21 12.44 -1.39 -13.55
C LEU A 21 12.41 -2.75 -14.27
N GLY A 22 12.70 -2.78 -15.57
CA GLY A 22 12.71 -4.03 -16.35
C GLY A 22 13.73 -5.05 -15.85
N GLU A 23 14.92 -4.60 -15.44
CA GLU A 23 15.93 -5.47 -14.83
C GLU A 23 15.45 -6.02 -13.47
N MET A 24 14.76 -5.18 -12.69
CA MET A 24 14.19 -5.57 -11.41
C MET A 24 13.05 -6.58 -11.59
N GLU A 25 12.15 -6.35 -12.53
CA GLU A 25 11.07 -7.28 -12.87
C GLU A 25 11.59 -8.66 -13.29
N ALA A 26 12.69 -8.70 -14.04
CA ALA A 26 13.35 -9.95 -14.39
C ALA A 26 13.87 -10.71 -13.16
N LYS A 27 14.37 -10.01 -12.14
CA LYS A 27 14.81 -10.61 -10.88
C LYS A 27 13.63 -11.07 -10.00
N LEU A 28 12.54 -10.31 -9.99
CA LEU A 28 11.32 -10.63 -9.23
C LEU A 28 10.54 -11.79 -9.85
N GLY A 29 10.64 -11.99 -11.16
CA GLY A 29 9.92 -13.01 -11.91
C GLY A 29 8.49 -12.64 -12.26
N PHE A 30 8.11 -11.36 -12.16
CA PHE A 30 6.80 -10.83 -12.58
C PHE A 30 6.92 -9.40 -13.08
N THR A 31 5.96 -8.96 -13.88
CA THR A 31 5.85 -7.56 -14.33
C THR A 31 4.97 -6.75 -13.41
N THR A 32 5.35 -5.50 -13.16
CA THR A 32 4.60 -4.59 -12.27
C THR A 32 3.49 -3.84 -12.99
N LYS A 33 3.58 -3.69 -14.31
CA LYS A 33 2.74 -2.80 -15.13
C LYS A 33 2.79 -1.33 -14.67
N ALA A 34 3.78 -0.95 -13.90
CA ALA A 34 3.94 0.39 -13.38
C ALA A 34 4.30 1.37 -14.51
N PRO A 35 3.54 2.45 -14.70
CA PRO A 35 3.87 3.47 -15.69
C PRO A 35 5.02 4.35 -15.20
N GLU A 36 5.75 4.99 -16.13
CA GLU A 36 6.72 6.02 -15.78
C GLU A 36 6.02 7.27 -15.24
N THR A 37 4.89 7.62 -15.84
CA THR A 37 4.09 8.80 -15.48
C THR A 37 2.60 8.47 -15.59
N PHE A 38 1.83 8.86 -14.58
CA PHE A 38 0.37 8.83 -14.65
C PHE A 38 -0.17 10.05 -15.41
N SER A 39 -1.33 9.91 -16.04
CA SER A 39 -2.00 11.03 -16.73
C SER A 39 -2.31 12.20 -15.78
N SER A 40 -2.47 11.92 -14.50
CA SER A 40 -2.63 12.92 -13.43
C SER A 40 -1.37 13.73 -13.11
N GLY A 41 -0.21 13.36 -13.69
CA GLY A 41 1.06 14.06 -13.54
C GLY A 41 2.00 13.55 -12.46
N PHE A 42 1.64 12.45 -11.77
CA PHE A 42 2.57 11.77 -10.87
C PHE A 42 3.63 11.01 -11.67
N CYS A 43 4.89 11.25 -11.36
CA CYS A 43 6.03 10.62 -12.04
C CYS A 43 6.77 9.67 -11.11
N PHE A 44 7.23 8.55 -11.66
CA PHE A 44 8.07 7.60 -10.94
C PHE A 44 9.30 8.30 -10.36
N SER A 45 9.55 8.10 -9.09
CA SER A 45 10.71 8.65 -8.38
C SER A 45 11.71 7.58 -7.99
N THR A 46 11.26 6.58 -7.24
CA THR A 46 12.14 5.54 -6.67
C THR A 46 11.39 4.22 -6.57
N GLY A 47 12.09 3.12 -6.80
CA GLY A 47 11.62 1.78 -6.50
C GLY A 47 12.53 1.09 -5.49
N VAL A 48 11.94 0.27 -4.62
CA VAL A 48 12.63 -0.50 -3.57
C VAL A 48 12.11 -1.93 -3.58
N PRO A 49 12.98 -2.94 -3.85
CA PRO A 49 12.60 -4.33 -3.69
C PRO A 49 12.52 -4.71 -2.22
N VAL A 50 11.54 -5.53 -1.87
CA VAL A 50 11.27 -5.98 -0.50
C VAL A 50 11.05 -7.49 -0.50
N GLU A 51 11.81 -8.20 0.33
CA GLU A 51 11.49 -9.59 0.67
C GLU A 51 10.43 -9.60 1.78
N ARG A 52 9.36 -10.33 1.56
CA ARG A 52 8.25 -10.45 2.51
C ARG A 52 8.07 -11.88 2.97
N SER A 53 7.83 -12.06 4.26
CA SER A 53 7.45 -13.34 4.85
C SER A 53 6.27 -13.14 5.79
N ASP A 54 5.21 -13.90 5.57
CA ASP A 54 4.05 -13.91 6.45
C ASP A 54 4.14 -15.11 7.40
N MET A 55 3.85 -14.89 8.69
CA MET A 55 4.01 -15.88 9.74
C MET A 55 2.70 -16.10 10.48
N ASP A 56 2.53 -17.30 11.03
CA ASP A 56 1.43 -17.62 11.95
C ASP A 56 1.76 -17.24 13.40
N GLU A 57 0.80 -17.50 14.32
CA GLU A 57 0.94 -17.22 15.76
C GLU A 57 2.14 -17.94 16.41
N ALA A 58 2.61 -19.02 15.81
CA ALA A 58 3.76 -19.78 16.28
C ALA A 58 5.08 -19.37 15.62
N SER A 59 5.06 -18.24 14.88
CA SER A 59 6.20 -17.73 14.10
C SER A 59 6.70 -18.67 12.99
N ASN A 60 5.84 -19.58 12.51
CA ASN A 60 6.16 -20.36 11.34
C ASN A 60 5.88 -19.53 10.08
N VAL A 61 6.79 -19.56 9.11
CA VAL A 61 6.59 -18.91 7.81
C VAL A 61 5.51 -19.68 7.05
N VAL A 62 4.37 -19.03 6.80
CA VAL A 62 3.24 -19.60 6.06
C VAL A 62 3.26 -19.18 4.60
N GLN A 63 3.84 -18.04 4.30
CA GLN A 63 4.03 -17.53 2.93
C GLN A 63 5.32 -16.70 2.86
N LYS A 64 6.04 -16.85 1.74
CA LYS A 64 7.22 -16.04 1.42
C LYS A 64 7.14 -15.61 -0.04
N GLY A 65 7.50 -14.37 -0.33
CA GLY A 65 7.48 -13.85 -1.69
C GLY A 65 8.21 -12.53 -1.83
N GLU A 66 8.11 -12.00 -3.04
CA GLU A 66 8.74 -10.76 -3.43
C GLU A 66 7.70 -9.65 -3.56
N GLU A 67 8.10 -8.48 -3.13
CA GLU A 67 7.33 -7.24 -3.26
C GLU A 67 8.25 -6.14 -3.76
N VAL A 68 7.71 -5.20 -4.50
CA VAL A 68 8.41 -3.97 -4.84
C VAL A 68 7.55 -2.77 -4.46
N ASN A 69 8.16 -1.79 -3.83
CA ASN A 69 7.53 -0.53 -3.43
C ASN A 69 8.02 0.58 -4.35
N LEU A 70 7.08 1.22 -5.06
CA LEU A 70 7.34 2.26 -6.02
C LEU A 70 6.77 3.58 -5.50
N THR A 71 7.57 4.63 -5.51
CA THR A 71 7.16 5.97 -5.09
C THR A 71 6.99 6.86 -6.31
N TYR A 72 5.83 7.52 -6.39
CA TYR A 72 5.49 8.50 -7.40
C TYR A 72 5.33 9.88 -6.77
N LYS A 73 5.85 10.90 -7.45
CA LYS A 73 5.84 12.28 -6.97
C LYS A 73 5.18 13.21 -7.97
N LYS A 74 4.46 14.20 -7.43
CA LYS A 74 3.92 15.34 -8.16
C LYS A 74 4.09 16.60 -7.32
N SER A 75 4.58 17.67 -7.91
CA SER A 75 4.80 18.94 -7.23
C SER A 75 3.52 19.44 -6.54
N GLY A 76 3.63 19.81 -5.27
CA GLY A 76 2.52 20.31 -4.48
C GLY A 76 1.51 19.24 -3.98
N MET A 77 1.79 17.97 -4.20
CA MET A 77 0.95 16.86 -3.77
C MET A 77 1.73 15.88 -2.87
N PRO A 78 1.07 15.23 -1.90
CA PRO A 78 1.67 14.09 -1.19
C PRO A 78 2.06 12.97 -2.15
N ASP A 79 3.12 12.24 -1.82
CA ASP A 79 3.61 11.11 -2.60
C ASP A 79 2.57 9.99 -2.69
N ILE A 80 2.62 9.23 -3.76
CA ILE A 80 1.89 7.99 -3.94
C ILE A 80 2.85 6.82 -3.85
N HIS A 81 2.47 5.80 -3.09
CA HIS A 81 3.22 4.57 -2.93
C HIS A 81 2.45 3.40 -3.53
N LEU A 82 3.03 2.78 -4.56
CA LEU A 82 2.48 1.59 -5.21
C LEU A 82 3.29 0.37 -4.80
N SER A 83 2.65 -0.55 -4.09
CA SER A 83 3.22 -1.85 -3.76
C SER A 83 2.70 -2.91 -4.71
N VAL A 84 3.61 -3.70 -5.28
CA VAL A 84 3.30 -4.79 -6.20
C VAL A 84 3.95 -6.06 -5.71
N SER A 85 3.17 -7.13 -5.54
CA SER A 85 3.62 -8.37 -4.92
C SER A 85 3.04 -9.59 -5.60
N ASN A 86 3.80 -10.68 -5.65
CA ASN A 86 3.32 -12.00 -6.03
C ASN A 86 2.67 -12.78 -4.88
N MET A 87 2.45 -12.12 -3.74
CA MET A 87 1.79 -12.66 -2.56
C MET A 87 0.36 -12.13 -2.44
N GLU A 88 -0.51 -12.93 -1.83
CA GLU A 88 -1.85 -12.45 -1.51
C GLU A 88 -1.79 -11.31 -0.47
N ASN A 89 -2.57 -10.27 -0.71
CA ASN A 89 -2.80 -9.25 0.30
C ASN A 89 -3.83 -9.78 1.29
N TYR A 90 -3.39 -10.12 2.48
CA TYR A 90 -4.29 -10.36 3.59
C TYR A 90 -4.80 -9.00 4.07
N GLY A 91 -5.91 -8.56 3.47
CA GLY A 91 -6.57 -7.32 3.87
C GLY A 91 -7.04 -7.43 5.31
N GLU A 92 -6.33 -6.77 6.20
CA GLU A 92 -6.91 -6.46 7.49
C GLU A 92 -7.96 -5.42 7.27
N SER A 93 -9.23 -5.69 7.60
CA SER A 93 -10.03 -4.55 8.02
C SER A 93 -11.45 -4.84 8.41
N GLY A 94 -11.88 -4.16 9.42
CA GLY A 94 -13.26 -3.91 9.71
C GLY A 94 -13.96 -2.95 8.73
N ASN A 95 -13.24 -2.27 7.85
CA ASN A 95 -13.81 -1.40 6.82
C ASN A 95 -13.60 -2.01 5.42
N PRO A 96 -14.65 -2.56 4.78
CA PRO A 96 -14.53 -3.20 3.49
C PRO A 96 -14.23 -2.22 2.34
N GLY A 97 -14.43 -0.91 2.55
CA GLY A 97 -14.26 0.10 1.50
C GLY A 97 -15.36 0.11 0.46
N GLN A 98 -15.07 0.75 -0.66
CA GLN A 98 -15.97 0.90 -1.81
C GLN A 98 -15.38 0.18 -3.03
N ALA A 99 -16.19 -0.68 -3.66
CA ALA A 99 -15.80 -1.43 -4.84
C ALA A 99 -16.08 -0.64 -6.12
N PHE A 100 -15.12 -0.65 -7.02
CA PHE A 100 -15.24 -0.14 -8.39
C PHE A 100 -14.83 -1.25 -9.36
N ASP A 101 -15.43 -1.28 -10.53
CA ASP A 101 -15.02 -2.18 -11.61
C ASP A 101 -14.21 -1.42 -12.67
N HIS A 102 -13.06 -1.98 -13.06
CA HIS A 102 -12.27 -1.52 -14.19
C HIS A 102 -11.93 -2.70 -15.09
N ASN A 103 -12.60 -2.78 -16.25
CA ASN A 103 -12.39 -3.87 -17.23
C ASN A 103 -12.49 -5.28 -16.62
N GLY A 104 -13.43 -5.49 -15.70
CA GLY A 104 -13.66 -6.77 -15.04
C GLY A 104 -12.77 -7.04 -13.82
N ILE A 105 -11.90 -6.10 -13.47
CA ILE A 105 -11.07 -6.17 -12.26
C ILE A 105 -11.70 -5.28 -11.18
N THR A 106 -11.96 -5.86 -10.01
CA THR A 106 -12.49 -5.12 -8.87
C THR A 106 -11.37 -4.34 -8.21
N VAL A 107 -11.54 -3.01 -8.14
CA VAL A 107 -10.65 -2.09 -7.43
C VAL A 107 -11.37 -1.65 -6.15
N MET A 108 -10.78 -1.94 -5.00
CA MET A 108 -11.33 -1.56 -3.70
C MET A 108 -10.69 -0.25 -3.23
N TYR A 109 -11.52 0.76 -2.97
CA TYR A 109 -11.08 2.02 -2.39
C TYR A 109 -11.38 2.06 -0.89
N ARG A 110 -10.43 2.58 -0.11
CA ARG A 110 -10.58 2.83 1.32
C ARG A 110 -9.94 4.15 1.70
N ALA A 111 -10.55 4.78 2.71
CA ALA A 111 -9.95 5.91 3.42
C ALA A 111 -10.05 5.61 4.92
N ASP A 112 -8.90 5.51 5.57
CA ASP A 112 -8.79 5.15 6.98
C ASP A 112 -8.12 6.28 7.75
N GLN A 113 -8.67 6.60 8.93
CA GLN A 113 -8.08 7.59 9.83
C GLN A 113 -7.10 6.91 10.78
N TYR A 114 -5.88 7.44 10.83
CA TYR A 114 -4.81 7.00 11.71
C TYR A 114 -4.48 8.06 12.74
N LEU A 115 -4.30 7.62 13.98
CA LEU A 115 -3.77 8.40 15.08
C LEU A 115 -2.40 7.83 15.44
N PHE A 116 -1.34 8.51 15.04
CA PHE A 116 0.02 8.18 15.44
C PHE A 116 0.36 8.85 16.75
N VAL A 117 0.86 8.08 17.71
CA VAL A 117 1.04 8.56 19.08
C VAL A 117 2.36 8.10 19.69
N PRO A 118 2.88 8.85 20.69
CA PRO A 118 4.00 8.40 21.50
C PRO A 118 3.72 7.08 22.23
N PRO A 119 4.77 6.32 22.59
CA PRO A 119 4.61 5.02 23.25
C PRO A 119 3.85 5.06 24.58
N ASP A 120 3.87 6.21 25.26
CA ASP A 120 3.23 6.44 26.55
C ASP A 120 1.87 7.15 26.45
N TYR A 121 1.37 7.36 25.23
CA TYR A 121 0.08 8.01 25.00
C TYR A 121 -1.07 7.16 25.55
N GLN A 122 -1.99 7.82 26.24
CA GLN A 122 -3.21 7.18 26.73
C GLN A 122 -4.38 7.56 25.82
N VAL A 123 -4.90 6.54 25.13
CA VAL A 123 -6.07 6.67 24.26
C VAL A 123 -7.27 7.07 25.11
N SER A 124 -8.00 8.10 24.69
CA SER A 124 -9.23 8.52 25.37
C SER A 124 -10.37 7.51 25.14
N GLU A 125 -11.42 7.60 25.95
CA GLU A 125 -12.61 6.73 25.81
C GLU A 125 -13.27 6.89 24.43
N GLU A 126 -13.29 8.12 23.90
CA GLU A 126 -13.83 8.42 22.57
C GLU A 126 -12.98 7.81 21.45
N GLU A 127 -11.67 7.96 21.53
CA GLU A 127 -10.73 7.36 20.57
C GLU A 127 -10.80 5.84 20.61
N GLN A 128 -10.89 5.24 21.81
CA GLN A 128 -11.05 3.79 21.96
C GLN A 128 -12.37 3.30 21.36
N ALA A 129 -13.47 4.01 21.58
CA ALA A 129 -14.76 3.64 20.98
C ALA A 129 -14.73 3.70 19.45
N ARG A 130 -14.04 4.69 18.87
CA ARG A 130 -13.84 4.80 17.42
C ARG A 130 -12.93 3.70 16.88
N ALA A 131 -11.89 3.34 17.64
CA ALA A 131 -11.01 2.23 17.29
C ALA A 131 -11.74 0.89 17.31
N ASP A 132 -12.55 0.65 18.33
CA ASP A 132 -13.38 -0.56 18.46
C ASP A 132 -14.43 -0.67 17.35
N ALA A 133 -14.91 0.48 16.85
CA ALA A 133 -15.81 0.55 15.70
C ALA A 133 -15.11 0.39 14.34
N GLY A 134 -13.77 0.34 14.31
CA GLY A 134 -12.98 0.28 13.07
C GLY A 134 -12.89 1.61 12.29
N GLU A 135 -13.21 2.73 12.95
CA GLU A 135 -13.18 4.08 12.36
C GLU A 135 -11.87 4.83 12.59
N LEU A 136 -11.03 4.33 13.50
CA LEU A 136 -9.75 4.91 13.87
C LEU A 136 -8.72 3.80 14.11
N PHE A 137 -7.54 3.96 13.53
CA PHE A 137 -6.39 3.10 13.80
C PHE A 137 -5.37 3.85 14.65
N VAL A 138 -5.00 3.31 15.80
CA VAL A 138 -4.01 3.89 16.69
C VAL A 138 -2.68 3.18 16.49
N SER A 139 -1.63 3.93 16.18
CA SER A 139 -0.28 3.42 15.99
C SER A 139 0.70 4.12 16.93
N TYR A 140 1.41 3.33 17.73
CA TYR A 140 2.38 3.82 18.71
C TYR A 140 3.79 3.85 18.11
N GLY A 141 4.57 4.87 18.48
CA GLY A 141 5.98 4.95 18.12
C GLY A 141 6.44 6.26 17.50
N THR A 142 5.57 7.26 17.41
CA THR A 142 5.94 8.62 17.01
C THR A 142 6.33 9.47 18.22
N ASP A 143 7.06 10.56 17.99
CA ASP A 143 7.45 11.49 19.05
C ASP A 143 6.32 12.45 19.44
N GLN A 144 5.34 12.61 18.56
CA GLN A 144 4.21 13.54 18.73
C GLN A 144 2.91 12.88 18.29
N VAL A 145 1.78 13.44 18.74
CA VAL A 145 0.46 13.01 18.29
C VAL A 145 0.17 13.59 16.91
N GLU A 146 -0.07 12.72 15.94
CA GLU A 146 -0.38 13.09 14.56
C GLU A 146 -1.64 12.36 14.09
N ASN A 147 -2.56 13.12 13.48
CA ASN A 147 -3.72 12.57 12.79
C ASN A 147 -3.44 12.55 11.27
N GLN A 148 -3.62 11.41 10.64
CA GLN A 148 -3.46 11.27 9.19
C GLN A 148 -4.62 10.48 8.60
N VAL A 149 -5.03 10.84 7.38
CA VAL A 149 -5.94 10.03 6.57
C VAL A 149 -5.13 9.30 5.51
N ILE A 150 -5.19 7.97 5.54
CA ILE A 150 -4.57 7.14 4.52
C ILE A 150 -5.66 6.71 3.54
N LYS A 151 -5.50 7.13 2.28
CA LYS A 151 -6.35 6.70 1.17
C LYS A 151 -5.63 5.63 0.38
N GLY A 152 -6.35 4.61 -0.03
CA GLY A 152 -5.75 3.52 -0.78
C GLY A 152 -6.73 2.83 -1.72
N VAL A 153 -6.19 2.28 -2.78
CA VAL A 153 -6.87 1.34 -3.67
C VAL A 153 -6.08 0.04 -3.75
N THR A 154 -6.77 -1.07 -3.75
CA THR A 154 -6.18 -2.40 -3.88
C THR A 154 -6.88 -3.21 -4.96
N TRP A 155 -6.14 -4.03 -5.67
CA TRP A 155 -6.68 -4.96 -6.66
C TRP A 155 -5.73 -6.13 -6.88
N THR A 156 -6.24 -7.15 -7.54
CA THR A 156 -5.44 -8.31 -8.00
C THR A 156 -5.63 -8.48 -9.49
N ASP A 157 -4.55 -8.66 -10.22
CA ASP A 157 -4.55 -8.88 -11.65
C ASP A 157 -3.53 -9.97 -12.01
N GLY A 158 -3.99 -11.05 -12.63
CA GLY A 158 -3.12 -12.15 -13.06
C GLY A 158 -2.33 -12.83 -11.93
N GLY A 159 -2.87 -12.87 -10.71
CA GLY A 159 -2.20 -13.42 -9.53
C GLY A 159 -1.20 -12.47 -8.85
N ILE A 160 -1.09 -11.25 -9.35
CA ILE A 160 -0.28 -10.18 -8.76
C ILE A 160 -1.18 -9.26 -7.95
N SER A 161 -0.76 -8.93 -6.73
CA SER A 161 -1.47 -8.04 -5.81
C SER A 161 -0.89 -6.65 -5.88
N TYR A 162 -1.77 -5.66 -5.95
CA TYR A 162 -1.44 -4.24 -6.03
C TYR A 162 -2.08 -3.48 -4.87
N SER A 163 -1.33 -2.54 -4.31
CA SER A 163 -1.82 -1.59 -3.30
C SER A 163 -1.22 -0.22 -3.58
N MET A 164 -2.06 0.78 -3.78
CA MET A 164 -1.64 2.16 -4.00
C MET A 164 -2.18 3.02 -2.87
N ILE A 165 -1.29 3.66 -2.10
CA ILE A 165 -1.65 4.48 -0.94
C ILE A 165 -1.07 5.89 -1.03
N THR A 166 -1.75 6.82 -0.37
CA THR A 166 -1.28 8.20 -0.17
C THR A 166 -1.77 8.73 1.18
N PHE A 167 -1.00 9.65 1.75
CA PHE A 167 -1.25 10.22 3.08
C PHE A 167 -1.74 11.66 2.94
N ASP A 168 -2.85 11.98 3.62
CA ASP A 168 -3.42 13.34 3.68
C ASP A 168 -3.60 14.01 2.30
N SER A 169 -3.91 13.22 1.29
CA SER A 169 -4.07 13.69 -0.09
C SER A 169 -5.49 14.19 -0.35
N SER A 170 -5.61 15.16 -1.23
CA SER A 170 -6.89 15.65 -1.76
C SER A 170 -7.46 14.79 -2.91
N LEU A 171 -6.76 13.73 -3.33
CA LEU A 171 -7.24 12.84 -4.38
C LEU A 171 -8.60 12.23 -4.01
N THR A 172 -9.52 12.27 -4.98
CA THR A 172 -10.85 11.66 -4.84
C THR A 172 -10.78 10.14 -5.06
N PRO A 173 -11.80 9.37 -4.60
CA PRO A 173 -11.89 7.94 -4.92
C PRO A 173 -11.79 7.65 -6.42
N GLU A 174 -12.48 8.44 -7.24
CA GLU A 174 -12.52 8.30 -8.70
C GLU A 174 -11.15 8.54 -9.32
N GLU A 175 -10.40 9.53 -8.84
CA GLU A 175 -9.04 9.83 -9.31
C GLU A 175 -8.08 8.69 -8.98
N MET A 176 -8.16 8.11 -7.79
CA MET A 176 -7.33 6.97 -7.39
C MET A 176 -7.69 5.71 -8.16
N VAL A 177 -8.97 5.45 -8.39
CA VAL A 177 -9.44 4.33 -9.21
C VAL A 177 -9.01 4.49 -10.67
N GLN A 178 -9.01 5.70 -11.21
CA GLN A 178 -8.49 5.99 -12.54
C GLN A 178 -6.99 5.66 -12.64
N MET A 179 -6.20 6.02 -11.64
CA MET A 179 -4.78 5.66 -11.60
C MET A 179 -4.57 4.15 -11.54
N ALA A 180 -5.36 3.43 -10.74
CA ALA A 180 -5.35 1.97 -10.73
C ALA A 180 -5.66 1.40 -12.13
N GLY A 181 -6.64 1.97 -12.83
CA GLY A 181 -7.00 1.62 -14.21
C GLY A 181 -5.84 1.81 -15.19
N GLU A 182 -5.05 2.87 -15.03
CA GLU A 182 -3.85 3.11 -15.84
C GLU A 182 -2.79 2.01 -15.65
N VAL A 183 -2.62 1.51 -14.44
CA VAL A 183 -1.73 0.35 -14.18
C VAL A 183 -2.30 -0.91 -14.79
N ILE A 184 -3.59 -1.19 -14.60
CA ILE A 184 -4.27 -2.38 -15.15
C ILE A 184 -4.15 -2.42 -16.68
N ASP A 185 -4.33 -1.29 -17.34
CA ASP A 185 -4.31 -1.17 -18.80
C ASP A 185 -2.88 -1.06 -19.38
N ASN A 186 -1.88 -0.84 -18.54
CA ASN A 186 -0.49 -0.73 -18.99
C ASN A 186 0.08 -2.12 -19.31
N GLN A 187 0.69 -2.24 -20.48
CA GLN A 187 1.26 -3.50 -20.97
C GLN A 187 2.78 -3.47 -21.05
#